data_f8b057993db58dafd695bb67fc953e57
#
_entry.id   f8b057993db58dafd695bb67fc953e57
#
_cell.length_a   1.000
_cell.length_b   1.000
_cell.length_c   1.000
_cell.angle_alpha   90.00
_cell.angle_beta   90.00
_cell.angle_gamma   90.00
#
_symmetry.space_group_name_H-M   'P 1'
#
loop_
_entity.id
_entity.type
_entity.pdbx_description
1 polymer ?
#
loop_
_entity_poly.entity_id
_entity_poly.type
_entity_poly.pdbx_seq_one_letter_code
_entity_poly.pdbx_strand_id
1 'polypeptide(L)'
;MTFEKITACLDMYGCPNRCKHCWLGVTPNGKLSIDDLKFVANEFRPFTGNLEVIDRYREEDYADNYKELWMITTELSDTKTPHFENISYWRTVRDSEYAPWLYSLGVRTAQLTIFGDEETTDYFVGREGAFQEILQTIEILYNIGITSRIQMFIYKNNVSQLPYVQQLIETLELEKRSADIGREFVFFLHQGSCSGENENFYDTWITSEDVDKIPKKLSASTVKHFGVSHILDVLGEPEQELCKKLSDDSSTNNIVSNTPVFFVDKDFYVYPNYETPSSSWCLGNLKKDGADAIIRTYQSNSSVAQNAMRNIPINEMVKKCGNPDSMRLFGERDYKNFLLQKYCRGL
;
A
#
# COMPACT_ATOMS: atom_id res chain seq x y z
N MET A 1 -16.48 25.44 2.16
CA MET A 1 -15.46 25.30 1.10
C MET A 1 -15.62 23.94 0.48
N THR A 2 -15.68 23.83 -0.84
CA THR A 2 -15.84 22.56 -1.55
C THR A 2 -14.48 22.13 -2.10
N PHE A 3 -14.14 20.84 -1.95
CA PHE A 3 -12.99 20.23 -2.59
C PHE A 3 -13.30 19.93 -4.07
N GLU A 4 -12.26 19.89 -4.88
CA GLU A 4 -12.36 19.42 -6.28
C GLU A 4 -12.77 17.95 -6.35
N LYS A 5 -12.15 17.12 -5.51
CA LYS A 5 -12.48 15.70 -5.37
C LYS A 5 -12.26 15.29 -3.91
N ILE A 6 -13.12 14.39 -3.41
CA ILE A 6 -12.86 13.63 -2.18
C ILE A 6 -12.84 12.14 -2.53
N THR A 7 -11.80 11.44 -2.12
CA THR A 7 -11.78 9.97 -2.12
C THR A 7 -11.98 9.47 -0.70
N ALA A 8 -13.09 8.77 -0.44
CA ALA A 8 -13.39 8.13 0.83
C ALA A 8 -13.06 6.63 0.73
N CYS A 9 -12.02 6.21 1.44
CA CYS A 9 -11.61 4.80 1.53
C CYS A 9 -12.12 4.20 2.84
N LEU A 10 -12.87 3.10 2.76
CA LEU A 10 -13.45 2.46 3.94
C LEU A 10 -12.79 1.10 4.20
N ASP A 11 -12.50 0.83 5.46
CA ASP A 11 -12.03 -0.47 5.94
C ASP A 11 -13.24 -1.37 6.28
N MET A 12 -13.85 -1.95 5.24
CA MET A 12 -15.13 -2.65 5.37
C MET A 12 -15.04 -3.99 6.10
N TYR A 13 -14.05 -4.84 5.77
CA TYR A 13 -14.07 -6.24 6.21
C TYR A 13 -12.77 -6.77 6.80
N GLY A 14 -11.65 -6.11 6.55
CA GLY A 14 -10.33 -6.58 7.00
C GLY A 14 -9.65 -7.52 6.00
N CYS A 15 -8.84 -8.47 6.50
CA CYS A 15 -7.94 -9.27 5.70
C CYS A 15 -7.74 -10.65 6.32
N PRO A 16 -7.65 -11.75 5.54
CA PRO A 16 -7.33 -13.09 6.05
C PRO A 16 -5.87 -13.22 6.48
N ASN A 17 -5.00 -12.34 5.97
CA ASN A 17 -3.56 -12.33 6.22
C ASN A 17 -3.19 -11.48 7.45
N ARG A 18 -1.96 -11.68 7.95
CA ARG A 18 -1.35 -10.88 9.03
C ARG A 18 0.07 -10.52 8.61
N CYS A 19 0.15 -9.86 7.44
CA CYS A 19 1.43 -9.55 6.79
C CYS A 19 2.31 -8.72 7.72
N LYS A 20 3.52 -9.21 7.94
CA LYS A 20 4.51 -8.57 8.81
C LYS A 20 5.05 -7.25 8.25
N HIS A 21 4.86 -7.02 6.95
CA HIS A 21 5.23 -5.79 6.24
C HIS A 21 4.02 -4.86 6.02
N CYS A 22 2.87 -5.14 6.64
CA CYS A 22 1.65 -4.39 6.37
C CYS A 22 1.79 -2.93 6.82
N TRP A 23 1.77 -2.02 5.88
CA TRP A 23 1.86 -0.59 6.15
C TRP A 23 0.63 -0.02 6.89
N LEU A 24 -0.50 -0.73 6.83
CA LEU A 24 -1.71 -0.41 7.59
C LEU A 24 -1.64 -0.81 9.07
N GLY A 25 -0.64 -1.60 9.44
CA GLY A 25 -0.50 -2.13 10.79
C GLY A 25 -1.44 -3.29 11.09
N VAL A 26 -1.30 -3.83 12.31
CA VAL A 26 -2.20 -4.87 12.84
C VAL A 26 -3.47 -4.21 13.33
N THR A 27 -4.49 -4.22 12.49
CA THR A 27 -5.82 -3.79 12.88
C THR A 27 -6.74 -5.01 12.97
N PRO A 28 -7.54 -5.15 14.03
CA PRO A 28 -8.54 -6.22 14.11
C PRO A 28 -9.49 -6.15 12.93
N ASN A 29 -9.87 -7.29 12.37
CA ASN A 29 -10.92 -7.33 11.38
C ASN A 29 -12.22 -6.79 12.00
N GLY A 30 -12.92 -5.97 11.25
CA GLY A 30 -14.22 -5.43 11.60
C GLY A 30 -15.19 -5.65 10.45
N LYS A 31 -16.44 -5.31 10.68
CA LYS A 31 -17.46 -5.36 9.64
C LYS A 31 -18.27 -4.07 9.67
N LEU A 32 -18.23 -3.34 8.57
CA LEU A 32 -19.15 -2.25 8.28
C LEU A 32 -20.30 -2.79 7.40
N SER A 33 -21.46 -2.20 7.51
CA SER A 33 -22.61 -2.54 6.67
C SER A 33 -22.66 -1.67 5.41
N ILE A 34 -23.47 -2.06 4.45
CA ILE A 34 -23.79 -1.22 3.29
C ILE A 34 -24.39 0.12 3.72
N ASP A 35 -25.16 0.15 4.79
CA ASP A 35 -25.74 1.40 5.31
C ASP A 35 -24.66 2.30 5.91
N ASP A 36 -23.60 1.73 6.53
CA ASP A 36 -22.44 2.48 6.97
C ASP A 36 -21.66 3.08 5.80
N LEU A 37 -21.48 2.32 4.71
CA LEU A 37 -20.87 2.80 3.47
C LEU A 37 -21.65 3.99 2.89
N LYS A 38 -22.99 3.85 2.79
CA LYS A 38 -23.87 4.94 2.33
C LYS A 38 -23.84 6.15 3.28
N PHE A 39 -23.79 5.91 4.58
CA PHE A 39 -23.65 6.96 5.57
C PHE A 39 -22.37 7.77 5.34
N VAL A 40 -21.21 7.12 5.22
CA VAL A 40 -19.93 7.80 4.96
C VAL A 40 -19.98 8.60 3.66
N ALA A 41 -20.52 8.03 2.59
CA ALA A 41 -20.67 8.72 1.31
C ALA A 41 -21.55 9.99 1.46
N ASN A 42 -22.68 9.88 2.15
CA ASN A 42 -23.60 11.01 2.38
C ASN A 42 -22.97 12.11 3.25
N GLU A 43 -22.16 11.74 4.23
CA GLU A 43 -21.45 12.72 5.08
C GLU A 43 -20.44 13.55 4.29
N PHE A 44 -19.68 12.95 3.35
CA PHE A 44 -18.71 13.69 2.55
C PHE A 44 -19.28 14.38 1.30
N ARG A 45 -20.42 13.93 0.79
CA ARG A 45 -21.06 14.46 -0.42
C ARG A 45 -21.26 15.99 -0.44
N PRO A 46 -21.67 16.67 0.65
CA PRO A 46 -21.87 18.11 0.65
C PRO A 46 -20.59 18.93 0.43
N PHE A 47 -19.41 18.31 0.55
CA PHE A 47 -18.11 19.00 0.53
C PHE A 47 -17.35 18.86 -0.79
N THR A 48 -17.91 18.14 -1.76
CA THR A 48 -17.29 17.97 -3.07
C THR A 48 -18.33 17.77 -4.16
N GLY A 49 -18.03 18.25 -5.37
CA GLY A 49 -18.79 17.90 -6.57
C GLY A 49 -18.33 16.58 -7.22
N ASN A 50 -17.26 15.97 -6.72
CA ASN A 50 -16.70 14.73 -7.25
C ASN A 50 -16.27 13.82 -6.09
N LEU A 51 -17.18 12.94 -5.66
CA LEU A 51 -16.91 11.95 -4.63
C LEU A 51 -16.55 10.62 -5.27
N GLU A 52 -15.46 10.02 -4.80
CA GLU A 52 -15.08 8.64 -5.05
C GLU A 52 -15.15 7.84 -3.75
N VAL A 53 -15.76 6.67 -3.79
CA VAL A 53 -15.90 5.77 -2.65
C VAL A 53 -15.20 4.46 -2.94
N ILE A 54 -14.30 4.05 -2.05
CA ILE A 54 -13.49 2.83 -2.18
C ILE A 54 -13.66 2.00 -0.91
N ASP A 55 -14.02 0.73 -1.05
CA ASP A 55 -14.25 -0.21 0.05
C ASP A 55 -13.18 -1.31 0.13
N ARG A 56 -12.25 -1.31 -0.81
CA ARG A 56 -11.22 -2.33 -1.00
C ARG A 56 -9.87 -1.78 -0.56
N TYR A 57 -9.59 -1.89 0.73
CA TYR A 57 -8.43 -1.22 1.27
C TYR A 57 -7.30 -2.17 1.73
N ARG A 58 -7.62 -3.30 2.37
CA ARG A 58 -6.62 -4.27 2.81
C ARG A 58 -6.51 -5.44 1.85
N GLU A 59 -7.46 -6.35 1.91
CA GLU A 59 -7.56 -7.47 0.99
C GLU A 59 -8.70 -7.19 0.03
N GLU A 60 -8.37 -7.02 -1.23
CA GLU A 60 -9.36 -6.77 -2.28
C GLU A 60 -10.44 -7.85 -2.27
N ASP A 61 -11.69 -7.41 -2.25
CA ASP A 61 -12.86 -8.28 -2.38
C ASP A 61 -12.94 -9.41 -1.33
N TYR A 62 -12.41 -9.19 -0.11
CA TYR A 62 -12.45 -10.19 0.96
C TYR A 62 -13.87 -10.47 1.46
N ALA A 63 -14.80 -9.52 1.36
CA ALA A 63 -16.19 -9.67 1.76
C ALA A 63 -16.93 -10.70 0.91
N ASP A 64 -17.87 -11.45 1.51
CA ASP A 64 -18.68 -12.44 0.78
C ASP A 64 -19.58 -11.80 -0.28
N ASN A 65 -20.02 -10.56 -0.04
CA ASN A 65 -20.85 -9.78 -0.95
C ASN A 65 -20.04 -8.78 -1.79
N TYR A 66 -18.80 -9.10 -2.15
CA TYR A 66 -17.89 -8.22 -2.89
C TYR A 66 -18.48 -7.67 -4.20
N LYS A 67 -19.27 -8.46 -4.94
CA LYS A 67 -19.94 -8.01 -6.17
C LYS A 67 -20.97 -6.91 -5.88
N GLU A 68 -21.71 -7.03 -4.79
CA GLU A 68 -22.68 -6.02 -4.36
C GLU A 68 -21.98 -4.74 -3.89
N LEU A 69 -20.90 -4.89 -3.10
CA LEU A 69 -20.08 -3.75 -2.66
C LEU A 69 -19.51 -2.99 -3.85
N TRP A 70 -18.95 -3.70 -4.84
CA TRP A 70 -18.46 -3.10 -6.07
C TRP A 70 -19.54 -2.28 -6.80
N MET A 71 -20.76 -2.81 -6.91
CA MET A 71 -21.87 -2.09 -7.54
C MET A 71 -22.21 -0.81 -6.76
N ILE A 72 -22.37 -0.93 -5.46
CA ILE A 72 -22.77 0.19 -4.59
C ILE A 72 -21.69 1.28 -4.57
N THR A 73 -20.41 0.94 -4.41
CA THR A 73 -19.33 1.94 -4.46
C THR A 73 -19.26 2.63 -5.80
N THR A 74 -19.50 1.91 -6.89
CA THR A 74 -19.58 2.49 -8.24
C THR A 74 -20.78 3.44 -8.38
N GLU A 75 -21.93 3.11 -7.80
CA GLU A 75 -23.14 3.96 -7.82
C GLU A 75 -22.97 5.21 -6.94
N LEU A 76 -22.27 5.09 -5.81
CA LEU A 76 -22.01 6.20 -4.90
C LEU A 76 -20.90 7.14 -5.41
N SER A 77 -20.10 6.71 -6.38
CA SER A 77 -18.99 7.48 -6.93
C SER A 77 -19.41 8.28 -8.16
N ASP A 78 -18.97 9.53 -8.26
CA ASP A 78 -19.16 10.36 -9.43
C ASP A 78 -18.20 10.00 -10.57
N THR A 79 -17.04 9.44 -10.23
CA THR A 79 -16.05 8.94 -11.19
C THR A 79 -16.03 7.42 -11.17
N LYS A 80 -16.20 6.80 -12.34
CA LYS A 80 -16.09 5.34 -12.47
C LYS A 80 -14.60 4.96 -12.51
N THR A 81 -14.08 4.53 -11.40
CA THR A 81 -12.72 3.99 -11.31
C THR A 81 -12.73 2.51 -11.70
N PRO A 82 -11.83 2.07 -12.60
CA PRO A 82 -11.67 0.64 -12.90
C PRO A 82 -11.33 -0.17 -11.65
N HIS A 83 -11.68 -1.46 -11.65
CA HIS A 83 -11.22 -2.37 -10.60
C HIS A 83 -9.70 -2.40 -10.57
N PHE A 84 -9.12 -2.42 -9.35
CA PHE A 84 -7.67 -2.44 -9.18
C PHE A 84 -7.06 -3.75 -9.68
N GLU A 85 -5.80 -3.68 -10.06
CA GLU A 85 -4.99 -4.87 -10.37
C GLU A 85 -4.61 -5.68 -9.12
N ASN A 86 -4.74 -5.09 -7.92
CA ASN A 86 -4.69 -5.83 -6.67
C ASN A 86 -5.93 -6.69 -6.55
N ILE A 87 -5.73 -7.97 -6.30
CA ILE A 87 -6.81 -8.95 -6.20
C ILE A 87 -6.64 -9.82 -4.97
N SER A 88 -7.73 -10.41 -4.49
CA SER A 88 -7.70 -11.42 -3.44
C SER A 88 -7.30 -12.78 -4.00
N TYR A 89 -6.04 -13.21 -3.80
CA TYR A 89 -5.64 -14.57 -4.10
C TYR A 89 -6.34 -15.59 -3.17
N TRP A 90 -6.65 -15.18 -1.93
CA TRP A 90 -7.42 -15.99 -0.99
C TRP A 90 -8.82 -16.33 -1.55
N ARG A 91 -9.52 -15.34 -2.14
CA ARG A 91 -10.82 -15.55 -2.77
C ARG A 91 -10.70 -16.31 -4.09
N THR A 92 -9.69 -16.00 -4.90
CA THR A 92 -9.49 -16.65 -6.20
C THR A 92 -9.50 -18.18 -6.11
N VAL A 93 -8.89 -18.75 -5.07
CA VAL A 93 -8.84 -20.21 -4.89
C VAL A 93 -10.10 -20.81 -4.25
N ARG A 94 -10.97 -19.99 -3.68
CA ARG A 94 -12.19 -20.44 -2.94
C ARG A 94 -13.48 -20.16 -3.69
N ASP A 95 -13.47 -19.22 -4.62
CA ASP A 95 -14.65 -18.77 -5.37
C ASP A 95 -14.35 -18.83 -6.87
N SER A 96 -14.86 -19.86 -7.54
CA SER A 96 -14.66 -20.07 -8.97
C SER A 96 -15.24 -18.97 -9.87
N GLU A 97 -16.17 -18.16 -9.35
CA GLU A 97 -16.79 -17.04 -10.07
C GLU A 97 -15.98 -15.75 -9.96
N TYR A 98 -15.03 -15.66 -9.02
CA TYR A 98 -14.32 -14.43 -8.75
C TYR A 98 -13.39 -14.01 -9.91
N ALA A 99 -12.52 -14.89 -10.38
CA ALA A 99 -11.61 -14.57 -11.47
C ALA A 99 -12.32 -14.26 -12.81
N PRO A 100 -13.38 -15.02 -13.24
CA PRO A 100 -14.21 -14.63 -14.38
C PRO A 100 -14.90 -13.26 -14.20
N TRP A 101 -15.34 -12.94 -12.99
CA TRP A 101 -15.94 -11.64 -12.69
C TRP A 101 -14.90 -10.51 -12.83
N LEU A 102 -13.68 -10.64 -12.29
CA LEU A 102 -12.59 -9.70 -12.48
C LEU A 102 -12.31 -9.46 -13.98
N TYR A 103 -12.26 -10.54 -14.76
CA TYR A 103 -12.07 -10.45 -16.21
C TYR A 103 -13.21 -9.66 -16.87
N SER A 104 -14.45 -9.84 -16.43
CA SER A 104 -15.63 -9.10 -16.94
C SER A 104 -15.57 -7.61 -16.62
N LEU A 105 -14.92 -7.21 -15.51
CA LEU A 105 -14.67 -5.82 -15.14
C LEU A 105 -13.50 -5.16 -15.90
N GLY A 106 -12.82 -5.92 -16.76
CA GLY A 106 -11.69 -5.41 -17.54
C GLY A 106 -10.32 -5.63 -16.93
N VAL A 107 -10.21 -6.33 -15.78
CA VAL A 107 -8.92 -6.71 -15.21
C VAL A 107 -8.19 -7.65 -16.17
N ARG A 108 -6.95 -7.32 -16.49
CA ARG A 108 -6.09 -8.09 -17.42
C ARG A 108 -4.72 -8.39 -16.85
N THR A 109 -4.38 -7.74 -15.77
CA THR A 109 -3.16 -7.94 -14.97
C THR A 109 -3.55 -8.03 -13.52
N ALA A 110 -2.97 -8.98 -12.78
CA ALA A 110 -3.18 -9.11 -11.35
C ALA A 110 -1.85 -9.04 -10.61
N GLN A 111 -1.76 -8.21 -9.58
CA GLN A 111 -0.57 -8.09 -8.75
C GLN A 111 -0.61 -9.09 -7.60
N LEU A 112 0.46 -9.89 -7.50
CA LEU A 112 0.67 -10.87 -6.45
C LEU A 112 2.00 -10.59 -5.76
N THR A 113 2.04 -10.72 -4.43
CA THR A 113 3.24 -10.48 -3.64
C THR A 113 3.82 -11.79 -3.13
N ILE A 114 5.11 -12.02 -3.41
CA ILE A 114 5.88 -13.14 -2.86
C ILE A 114 7.12 -12.61 -2.13
N PHE A 115 7.70 -13.40 -1.23
CA PHE A 115 8.88 -13.00 -0.44
C PHE A 115 10.06 -13.96 -0.59
N GLY A 116 9.87 -15.06 -1.29
CA GLY A 116 10.84 -16.13 -1.51
C GLY A 116 10.13 -17.46 -1.70
N ASP A 117 10.68 -18.52 -1.14
CA ASP A 117 10.07 -19.86 -1.07
C ASP A 117 8.80 -19.87 -0.19
N GLU A 118 8.21 -21.06 -0.04
CA GLU A 118 6.98 -21.26 0.72
C GLU A 118 7.12 -20.80 2.17
N GLU A 119 8.17 -21.26 2.86
CA GLU A 119 8.41 -20.90 4.27
C GLU A 119 8.57 -19.39 4.45
N THR A 120 9.37 -18.76 3.59
CA THR A 120 9.63 -17.32 3.64
C THR A 120 8.36 -16.53 3.32
N THR A 121 7.61 -16.92 2.29
CA THR A 121 6.39 -16.20 1.88
C THR A 121 5.31 -16.33 2.94
N ASP A 122 5.04 -17.53 3.46
CA ASP A 122 4.05 -17.76 4.52
C ASP A 122 4.42 -17.02 5.81
N TYR A 123 5.72 -16.96 6.16
CA TYR A 123 6.21 -16.17 7.29
C TYR A 123 5.87 -14.68 7.15
N PHE A 124 6.18 -14.07 5.99
CA PHE A 124 5.92 -12.64 5.77
C PHE A 124 4.43 -12.32 5.65
N VAL A 125 3.66 -13.19 5.02
CA VAL A 125 2.19 -13.07 4.91
C VAL A 125 1.51 -13.30 6.26
N GLY A 126 2.16 -14.03 7.16
CA GLY A 126 1.61 -14.38 8.48
C GLY A 126 0.47 -15.39 8.40
N ARG A 127 0.48 -16.26 7.38
CA ARG A 127 -0.52 -17.30 7.17
C ARG A 127 0.07 -18.48 6.41
N GLU A 128 -0.05 -19.69 6.98
CA GLU A 128 0.36 -20.95 6.36
C GLU A 128 -0.47 -21.24 5.11
N GLY A 129 0.18 -21.75 4.06
CA GLY A 129 -0.42 -22.08 2.77
C GLY A 129 -0.66 -20.90 1.84
N ALA A 130 -0.28 -19.68 2.23
CA ALA A 130 -0.45 -18.48 1.38
C ALA A 130 0.35 -18.60 0.08
N PHE A 131 1.57 -19.12 0.12
CA PHE A 131 2.39 -19.34 -1.07
C PHE A 131 1.73 -20.30 -2.06
N GLN A 132 1.18 -21.41 -1.59
CA GLN A 132 0.48 -22.37 -2.45
C GLN A 132 -0.78 -21.77 -3.07
N GLU A 133 -1.52 -20.94 -2.33
CA GLU A 133 -2.68 -20.22 -2.86
C GLU A 133 -2.26 -19.20 -3.94
N ILE A 134 -1.12 -18.53 -3.80
CA ILE A 134 -0.58 -17.66 -4.84
C ILE A 134 -0.27 -18.44 -6.11
N LEU A 135 0.38 -19.62 -6.01
CA LEU A 135 0.66 -20.47 -7.17
C LEU A 135 -0.62 -20.95 -7.86
N GLN A 136 -1.61 -21.41 -7.09
CA GLN A 136 -2.92 -21.80 -7.64
C GLN A 136 -3.62 -20.61 -8.31
N THR A 137 -3.53 -19.43 -7.72
CA THR A 137 -4.08 -18.19 -8.31
C THR A 137 -3.45 -17.90 -9.66
N ILE A 138 -2.12 -18.03 -9.79
CA ILE A 138 -1.42 -17.85 -11.07
C ILE A 138 -2.02 -18.78 -12.14
N GLU A 139 -2.22 -20.07 -11.83
CA GLU A 139 -2.82 -21.02 -12.76
C GLU A 139 -4.24 -20.62 -13.19
N ILE A 140 -5.09 -20.23 -12.22
CA ILE A 140 -6.46 -19.80 -12.50
C ILE A 140 -6.48 -18.57 -13.41
N LEU A 141 -5.64 -17.57 -13.10
CA LEU A 141 -5.60 -16.32 -13.85
C LEU A 141 -5.17 -16.50 -15.30
N TYR A 142 -4.10 -17.25 -15.57
CA TYR A 142 -3.66 -17.49 -16.94
C TYR A 142 -4.70 -18.26 -17.76
N ASN A 143 -5.43 -19.18 -17.15
CA ASN A 143 -6.49 -19.95 -17.83
C ASN A 143 -7.65 -19.07 -18.33
N ILE A 144 -7.83 -17.88 -17.77
CA ILE A 144 -8.87 -16.94 -18.17
C ILE A 144 -8.34 -15.69 -18.90
N GLY A 145 -7.03 -15.60 -19.15
CA GLY A 145 -6.41 -14.51 -19.88
C GLY A 145 -6.04 -13.28 -19.04
N ILE A 146 -5.83 -13.46 -17.74
CA ILE A 146 -5.24 -12.45 -16.84
C ILE A 146 -3.78 -12.81 -16.57
N THR A 147 -2.85 -11.89 -16.85
CA THR A 147 -1.42 -12.09 -16.54
C THR A 147 -1.14 -11.76 -15.08
N SER A 148 -0.16 -12.44 -14.49
CA SER A 148 0.36 -12.08 -13.17
C SER A 148 1.44 -11.01 -13.28
N ARG A 149 1.45 -10.06 -12.32
CA ARG A 149 2.55 -9.16 -12.04
C ARG A 149 3.07 -9.51 -10.65
N ILE A 150 4.34 -9.92 -10.55
CA ILE A 150 4.93 -10.36 -9.29
C ILE A 150 5.67 -9.21 -8.64
N GLN A 151 5.28 -8.89 -7.42
CA GLN A 151 5.92 -7.94 -6.53
C GLN A 151 6.70 -8.68 -5.45
N MET A 152 7.89 -8.19 -5.09
CA MET A 152 8.63 -8.66 -3.93
C MET A 152 9.13 -7.51 -3.09
N PHE A 153 8.76 -7.50 -1.81
CA PHE A 153 9.40 -6.63 -0.83
C PHE A 153 10.73 -7.25 -0.39
N ILE A 154 11.80 -6.45 -0.45
CA ILE A 154 13.16 -6.91 -0.22
C ILE A 154 13.71 -6.42 1.13
N TYR A 155 14.28 -7.36 1.89
CA TYR A 155 14.93 -7.15 3.18
C TYR A 155 16.22 -7.97 3.26
N LYS A 156 17.11 -7.67 4.22
CA LYS A 156 18.33 -8.47 4.44
C LYS A 156 18.06 -9.95 4.66
N ASN A 157 16.95 -10.28 5.31
CA ASN A 157 16.60 -11.66 5.64
C ASN A 157 15.91 -12.44 4.49
N ASN A 158 15.56 -11.77 3.38
CA ASN A 158 15.03 -12.46 2.22
C ASN A 158 15.75 -12.15 0.89
N VAL A 159 16.77 -11.29 0.89
CA VAL A 159 17.54 -10.99 -0.33
C VAL A 159 18.17 -12.24 -0.93
N SER A 160 18.54 -13.23 -0.13
CA SER A 160 19.06 -14.52 -0.56
C SER A 160 18.04 -15.40 -1.29
N GLN A 161 16.76 -15.07 -1.23
CA GLN A 161 15.67 -15.77 -1.90
C GLN A 161 15.48 -15.33 -3.38
N LEU A 162 16.13 -14.25 -3.80
CA LEU A 162 15.97 -13.71 -5.17
C LEU A 162 16.34 -14.70 -6.29
N PRO A 163 17.43 -15.52 -6.17
CA PRO A 163 17.70 -16.56 -7.16
C PRO A 163 16.59 -17.61 -7.25
N TYR A 164 15.99 -18.01 -6.12
CA TYR A 164 14.84 -18.91 -6.10
C TYR A 164 13.63 -18.29 -6.80
N VAL A 165 13.34 -17.02 -6.54
CA VAL A 165 12.22 -16.31 -7.19
C VAL A 165 12.44 -16.20 -8.70
N GLN A 166 13.67 -15.94 -9.15
CA GLN A 166 13.99 -15.96 -10.59
C GLN A 166 13.73 -17.35 -11.18
N GLN A 167 14.21 -18.40 -10.54
CA GLN A 167 13.98 -19.77 -10.99
C GLN A 167 12.48 -20.14 -10.99
N LEU A 168 11.71 -19.69 -10.01
CA LEU A 168 10.26 -19.87 -9.94
C LEU A 168 9.56 -19.25 -11.16
N ILE A 169 9.90 -18.00 -11.49
CA ILE A 169 9.36 -17.29 -12.67
C ILE A 169 9.65 -18.09 -13.96
N GLU A 170 10.87 -18.63 -14.08
CA GLU A 170 11.30 -19.41 -15.24
C GLU A 170 10.61 -20.78 -15.28
N THR A 171 10.49 -21.47 -14.13
CA THR A 171 9.83 -22.79 -14.02
C THR A 171 8.34 -22.71 -14.34
N LEU A 172 7.67 -21.63 -13.91
CA LEU A 172 6.27 -21.38 -14.21
C LEU A 172 6.06 -20.79 -15.62
N GLU A 173 7.12 -20.60 -16.40
CA GLU A 173 7.11 -20.02 -17.75
C GLU A 173 6.32 -18.69 -17.84
N LEU A 174 6.36 -17.83 -16.79
CA LEU A 174 5.46 -16.67 -16.67
C LEU A 174 5.63 -15.67 -17.82
N GLU A 175 6.86 -15.46 -18.32
CA GLU A 175 7.13 -14.59 -19.47
C GLU A 175 6.48 -15.13 -20.74
N LYS A 176 6.63 -16.42 -21.01
CA LYS A 176 6.06 -17.08 -22.19
C LYS A 176 4.54 -17.11 -22.10
N ARG A 177 3.98 -17.54 -20.97
CA ARG A 177 2.53 -17.62 -20.75
C ARG A 177 1.86 -16.24 -20.90
N SER A 178 2.51 -15.18 -20.42
CA SER A 178 2.02 -13.82 -20.63
C SER A 178 2.03 -13.44 -22.12
N ALA A 179 3.11 -13.76 -22.83
CA ALA A 179 3.21 -13.51 -24.27
C ALA A 179 2.16 -14.30 -25.07
N ASP A 180 1.87 -15.54 -24.71
CA ASP A 180 0.87 -16.40 -25.34
C ASP A 180 -0.56 -15.82 -25.27
N ILE A 181 -0.86 -15.02 -24.21
CA ILE A 181 -2.13 -14.29 -24.07
C ILE A 181 -2.03 -12.82 -24.51
N GLY A 182 -0.96 -12.44 -25.23
CA GLY A 182 -0.77 -11.09 -25.77
C GLY A 182 -0.47 -10.04 -24.69
N ARG A 183 0.16 -10.42 -23.58
CA ARG A 183 0.52 -9.57 -22.43
C ARG A 183 2.01 -9.60 -22.15
N GLU A 184 2.49 -8.66 -21.37
CA GLU A 184 3.84 -8.65 -20.83
C GLU A 184 3.83 -9.10 -19.36
N PHE A 185 4.73 -10.03 -19.02
CA PHE A 185 5.00 -10.38 -17.62
C PHE A 185 5.83 -9.27 -16.97
N VAL A 186 5.49 -8.92 -15.74
CA VAL A 186 6.22 -7.91 -14.96
C VAL A 186 6.62 -8.50 -13.61
N PHE A 187 7.88 -8.31 -13.28
CA PHE A 187 8.42 -8.50 -11.94
C PHE A 187 9.04 -7.19 -11.45
N PHE A 188 8.82 -6.84 -10.17
CA PHE A 188 9.52 -5.71 -9.57
C PHE A 188 9.76 -5.90 -8.07
N LEU A 189 10.86 -5.26 -7.64
CA LEU A 189 11.31 -5.19 -6.24
C LEU A 189 11.04 -3.81 -5.69
N HIS A 190 10.76 -3.73 -4.37
CA HIS A 190 10.90 -2.51 -3.61
C HIS A 190 10.94 -2.82 -2.10
N GLN A 191 11.23 -1.82 -1.27
CA GLN A 191 11.29 -2.01 0.18
C GLN A 191 9.94 -1.73 0.88
N GLY A 192 9.00 -1.11 0.18
CA GLY A 192 7.78 -0.60 0.78
C GLY A 192 8.01 0.66 1.61
N SER A 193 6.94 1.17 2.23
CA SER A 193 7.04 2.30 3.15
C SER A 193 7.45 1.83 4.54
N CYS A 194 8.19 2.67 5.28
CA CYS A 194 8.56 2.40 6.67
C CYS A 194 7.41 2.81 7.62
N SER A 195 6.24 2.20 7.43
CA SER A 195 4.99 2.51 8.12
C SER A 195 4.31 1.24 8.61
N GLY A 196 3.44 1.36 9.62
CA GLY A 196 2.69 0.23 10.17
C GLY A 196 3.60 -0.88 10.66
N GLU A 197 3.29 -2.14 10.35
CA GLU A 197 4.10 -3.29 10.70
C GLU A 197 5.47 -3.30 10.00
N ASN A 198 5.56 -2.70 8.81
CA ASN A 198 6.81 -2.65 8.06
C ASN A 198 7.91 -1.87 8.80
N GLU A 199 7.56 -1.00 9.72
CA GLU A 199 8.54 -0.31 10.57
C GLU A 199 9.34 -1.27 11.46
N ASN A 200 8.75 -2.40 11.84
CA ASN A 200 9.44 -3.43 12.61
C ASN A 200 10.60 -4.08 11.83
N PHE A 201 10.65 -3.88 10.51
CA PHE A 201 11.73 -4.33 9.65
C PHE A 201 12.84 -3.30 9.44
N TYR A 202 12.79 -2.13 10.08
CA TYR A 202 13.81 -1.09 9.95
C TYR A 202 15.25 -1.65 10.07
N ASP A 203 15.51 -2.51 11.05
CA ASP A 203 16.83 -3.11 11.26
C ASP A 203 17.23 -4.14 10.20
N THR A 204 16.27 -4.64 9.43
CA THR A 204 16.49 -5.60 8.34
C THR A 204 16.41 -4.98 6.95
N TRP A 205 16.25 -3.68 6.83
CA TRP A 205 16.28 -3.00 5.55
C TRP A 205 17.64 -3.18 4.88
N ILE A 206 17.62 -3.35 3.57
CA ILE A 206 18.83 -3.60 2.79
C ILE A 206 19.78 -2.39 2.79
N THR A 207 21.03 -2.68 2.49
CA THR A 207 22.08 -1.67 2.30
C THR A 207 22.60 -1.74 0.85
N SER A 208 23.48 -0.82 0.48
CA SER A 208 24.10 -0.83 -0.85
C SER A 208 24.85 -2.14 -1.17
N GLU A 209 25.41 -2.81 -0.15
CA GLU A 209 26.07 -4.12 -0.29
C GLU A 209 25.09 -5.26 -0.65
N ASP A 210 23.83 -5.13 -0.29
CA ASP A 210 22.81 -6.11 -0.60
C ASP A 210 22.31 -5.98 -2.06
N VAL A 211 22.47 -4.80 -2.66
CA VAL A 211 22.06 -4.54 -4.04
C VAL A 211 22.80 -5.42 -5.05
N ASP A 212 24.10 -5.69 -4.78
CA ASP A 212 24.91 -6.56 -5.63
C ASP A 212 24.44 -8.03 -5.65
N LYS A 213 23.62 -8.43 -4.66
CA LYS A 213 23.01 -9.76 -4.58
C LYS A 213 21.77 -9.92 -5.46
N ILE A 214 21.26 -8.80 -6.01
CA ILE A 214 20.05 -8.83 -6.85
C ILE A 214 20.41 -9.38 -8.24
N PRO A 215 19.76 -10.46 -8.70
CA PRO A 215 19.98 -10.99 -10.03
C PRO A 215 19.73 -9.94 -11.11
N LYS A 216 20.63 -9.85 -12.09
CA LYS A 216 20.55 -8.83 -13.14
C LYS A 216 19.22 -8.79 -13.89
N LYS A 217 18.62 -9.98 -14.13
CA LYS A 217 17.33 -10.10 -14.81
C LYS A 217 16.20 -9.44 -13.99
N LEU A 218 16.16 -9.67 -12.68
CA LEU A 218 15.16 -9.10 -11.79
C LEU A 218 15.37 -7.59 -11.59
N SER A 219 16.64 -7.15 -11.48
CA SER A 219 17.00 -5.73 -11.46
C SER A 219 16.53 -5.01 -12.72
N ALA A 220 16.81 -5.57 -13.90
CA ALA A 220 16.41 -4.99 -15.18
C ALA A 220 14.87 -4.90 -15.34
N SER A 221 14.14 -5.94 -14.92
CA SER A 221 12.67 -5.91 -14.92
C SER A 221 12.12 -4.81 -13.99
N THR A 222 12.71 -4.65 -12.80
CA THR A 222 12.33 -3.61 -11.84
C THR A 222 12.58 -2.20 -12.41
N VAL A 223 13.79 -1.96 -12.94
CA VAL A 223 14.16 -0.67 -13.55
C VAL A 223 13.21 -0.32 -14.71
N LYS A 224 12.90 -1.30 -15.56
CA LYS A 224 11.94 -1.13 -16.67
C LYS A 224 10.55 -0.77 -16.14
N HIS A 225 10.07 -1.48 -15.11
CA HIS A 225 8.74 -1.26 -14.53
C HIS A 225 8.56 0.17 -13.99
N PHE A 226 9.56 0.69 -13.28
CA PHE A 226 9.51 2.05 -12.72
C PHE A 226 9.94 3.15 -13.72
N GLY A 227 10.44 2.78 -14.91
CA GLY A 227 10.88 3.74 -15.91
C GLY A 227 12.11 4.56 -15.49
N VAL A 228 12.98 3.97 -14.66
CA VAL A 228 14.19 4.60 -14.12
C VAL A 228 15.46 4.05 -14.78
N SER A 229 16.65 4.63 -14.45
CA SER A 229 17.91 4.21 -15.05
C SER A 229 18.66 3.16 -14.22
N HIS A 230 18.50 3.20 -12.91
CA HIS A 230 19.24 2.35 -11.99
C HIS A 230 18.34 1.77 -10.90
N ILE A 231 18.69 0.60 -10.38
CA ILE A 231 17.92 -0.05 -9.29
C ILE A 231 17.92 0.80 -8.00
N LEU A 232 18.96 1.58 -7.75
CA LEU A 232 19.02 2.51 -6.62
C LEU A 232 18.02 3.66 -6.76
N ASP A 233 17.59 4.03 -7.97
CA ASP A 233 16.50 5.02 -8.13
C ASP A 233 15.16 4.50 -7.56
N VAL A 234 15.03 3.17 -7.44
CA VAL A 234 13.87 2.50 -6.80
C VAL A 234 14.10 2.26 -5.31
N LEU A 235 15.30 1.75 -4.96
CA LEU A 235 15.62 1.31 -3.60
C LEU A 235 16.06 2.46 -2.69
N GLY A 236 16.48 3.59 -3.27
CA GLY A 236 16.83 4.81 -2.56
C GLY A 236 18.32 4.96 -2.24
N GLU A 237 18.59 5.87 -1.32
CA GLU A 237 19.92 6.28 -0.87
C GLU A 237 20.18 5.78 0.57
N PRO A 238 21.47 5.61 0.98
CA PRO A 238 21.81 5.32 2.38
C PRO A 238 21.24 6.38 3.33
N GLU A 239 20.70 5.97 4.46
CA GLU A 239 20.17 6.87 5.48
C GLU A 239 21.20 7.91 5.93
N GLN A 240 22.47 7.51 6.03
CA GLN A 240 23.58 8.41 6.31
C GLN A 240 23.65 9.58 5.30
N GLU A 241 23.50 9.31 4.01
CA GLU A 241 23.54 10.35 2.97
C GLU A 241 22.27 11.20 3.01
N LEU A 242 21.11 10.61 3.26
CA LEU A 242 19.88 11.36 3.46
C LEU A 242 19.95 12.26 4.70
N CYS A 243 20.55 11.80 5.80
CA CYS A 243 20.81 12.65 6.97
C CYS A 243 21.64 13.88 6.62
N LYS A 244 22.73 13.70 5.86
CA LYS A 244 23.57 14.83 5.41
C LYS A 244 22.79 15.78 4.48
N LYS A 245 22.11 15.21 3.48
CA LYS A 245 21.32 15.97 2.49
C LYS A 245 20.22 16.81 3.13
N LEU A 246 19.56 16.27 4.15
CA LEU A 246 18.42 16.90 4.83
C LEU A 246 18.81 17.70 6.09
N SER A 247 20.09 17.70 6.48
CA SER A 247 20.56 18.42 7.67
C SER A 247 20.36 19.94 7.61
N ASP A 248 20.32 20.50 6.40
CA ASP A 248 20.11 21.93 6.16
C ASP A 248 18.71 22.24 5.59
N ASP A 249 17.83 21.22 5.46
CA ASP A 249 16.47 21.39 4.94
C ASP A 249 15.54 22.01 6.01
N SER A 250 15.42 23.33 5.97
CA SER A 250 14.52 24.10 6.85
C SER A 250 13.06 24.11 6.39
N SER A 251 12.72 23.39 5.33
CA SER A 251 11.35 23.32 4.81
C SER A 251 10.43 22.54 5.75
N THR A 252 9.14 22.86 5.66
CA THR A 252 8.05 22.12 6.27
C THR A 252 7.11 21.61 5.20
N ASN A 253 6.29 20.62 5.52
CA ASN A 253 5.36 20.03 4.58
C ASN A 253 3.91 20.31 4.99
N ASN A 254 3.01 20.20 3.99
CA ASN A 254 1.58 20.30 4.19
C ASN A 254 0.88 19.27 3.31
N ILE A 255 0.01 18.46 3.93
CA ILE A 255 -0.76 17.44 3.19
C ILE A 255 -2.14 17.94 2.76
N VAL A 256 -2.55 19.14 3.19
CA VAL A 256 -3.85 19.69 2.80
C VAL A 256 -3.86 19.95 1.30
N SER A 257 -4.71 19.27 0.60
CA SER A 257 -4.87 19.36 -0.86
C SER A 257 -6.33 19.62 -1.21
N ASN A 258 -6.58 19.97 -2.47
CA ASN A 258 -7.92 20.11 -3.02
C ASN A 258 -8.56 18.78 -3.43
N THR A 259 -7.77 17.70 -3.37
CA THR A 259 -8.19 16.31 -3.70
C THR A 259 -7.82 15.34 -2.57
N PRO A 260 -8.35 15.54 -1.34
CA PRO A 260 -7.99 14.71 -0.21
C PRO A 260 -8.47 13.27 -0.37
N VAL A 261 -7.69 12.35 0.23
CA VAL A 261 -8.09 10.98 0.49
C VAL A 261 -8.37 10.86 1.97
N PHE A 262 -9.58 10.47 2.35
CA PHE A 262 -9.94 10.18 3.73
C PHE A 262 -10.09 8.67 3.92
N PHE A 263 -9.29 8.10 4.82
CA PHE A 263 -9.47 6.74 5.27
C PHE A 263 -10.40 6.69 6.47
N VAL A 264 -11.42 5.85 6.40
CA VAL A 264 -12.40 5.65 7.48
C VAL A 264 -12.27 4.22 7.98
N ASP A 265 -11.87 4.05 9.24
CA ASP A 265 -11.73 2.73 9.84
C ASP A 265 -13.09 2.12 10.27
N LYS A 266 -13.04 0.87 10.71
CA LYS A 266 -14.23 0.11 11.16
C LYS A 266 -14.99 0.75 12.33
N ASP A 267 -14.38 1.66 13.07
CA ASP A 267 -14.94 2.39 14.21
C ASP A 267 -15.31 3.84 13.87
N PHE A 268 -15.25 4.20 12.56
CA PHE A 268 -15.54 5.53 12.00
C PHE A 268 -14.55 6.63 12.37
N TYR A 269 -13.35 6.29 12.84
CA TYR A 269 -12.28 7.27 12.91
C TYR A 269 -11.76 7.58 11.50
N VAL A 270 -11.46 8.86 11.27
CA VAL A 270 -11.04 9.37 9.95
C VAL A 270 -9.60 9.83 9.99
N TYR A 271 -8.86 9.48 8.95
CA TYR A 271 -7.45 9.82 8.77
C TYR A 271 -7.24 10.50 7.42
N PRO A 272 -6.31 11.50 7.30
CA PRO A 272 -6.14 12.32 6.10
C PRO A 272 -5.40 11.64 4.95
N ASN A 273 -4.99 10.43 5.14
CA ASN A 273 -4.41 9.52 4.17
C ASN A 273 -4.47 8.11 4.74
N TYR A 274 -4.02 7.16 3.97
CA TYR A 274 -4.03 5.77 4.35
C TYR A 274 -2.65 5.23 4.77
N GLU A 275 -1.62 6.07 4.84
CA GLU A 275 -0.26 5.58 5.11
C GLU A 275 -0.10 5.09 6.54
N THR A 276 -0.82 5.64 7.51
CA THR A 276 -0.82 5.08 8.87
C THR A 276 -2.05 5.55 9.65
N PRO A 277 -3.05 4.72 9.89
CA PRO A 277 -4.15 5.02 10.78
C PRO A 277 -3.67 4.99 12.24
N SER A 278 -2.97 6.03 12.68
CA SER A 278 -2.52 6.19 14.06
C SER A 278 -3.22 7.37 14.72
N SER A 279 -3.26 7.37 16.06
CA SER A 279 -3.91 8.43 16.84
C SER A 279 -3.38 9.83 16.50
N SER A 280 -2.09 9.96 16.16
CA SER A 280 -1.49 11.24 15.78
C SER A 280 -2.02 11.80 14.44
N TRP A 281 -2.51 10.95 13.56
CA TRP A 281 -3.12 11.35 12.29
C TRP A 281 -4.64 11.50 12.36
N CYS A 282 -5.29 11.05 13.44
CA CYS A 282 -6.74 11.03 13.55
C CYS A 282 -7.33 12.46 13.46
N LEU A 283 -8.31 12.62 12.57
CA LEU A 283 -9.05 13.88 12.37
C LEU A 283 -10.30 13.98 13.26
N GLY A 284 -10.78 12.86 13.79
CA GLY A 284 -11.97 12.73 14.59
C GLY A 284 -12.76 11.48 14.23
N ASN A 285 -13.98 11.34 14.78
CA ASN A 285 -14.88 10.23 14.54
C ASN A 285 -16.13 10.70 13.77
N LEU A 286 -16.37 10.14 12.60
CA LEU A 286 -17.41 10.62 11.69
C LEU A 286 -18.83 10.56 12.29
N LYS A 287 -19.14 9.52 13.08
CA LYS A 287 -20.46 9.39 13.76
C LYS A 287 -20.64 10.33 14.93
N LYS A 288 -19.56 10.76 15.58
CA LYS A 288 -19.63 11.64 16.77
C LYS A 288 -19.50 13.11 16.40
N ASP A 289 -18.59 13.41 15.50
CA ASP A 289 -18.14 14.77 15.20
C ASP A 289 -18.75 15.31 13.89
N GLY A 290 -19.15 14.41 12.97
CA GLY A 290 -19.65 14.76 11.64
C GLY A 290 -18.55 15.19 10.65
N ALA A 291 -18.85 15.12 9.36
CA ALA A 291 -17.86 15.42 8.30
C ALA A 291 -17.38 16.89 8.33
N ASP A 292 -18.23 17.83 8.74
CA ASP A 292 -17.85 19.24 8.81
C ASP A 292 -16.72 19.48 9.82
N ALA A 293 -16.76 18.86 11.00
CA ALA A 293 -15.68 18.94 11.99
C ALA A 293 -14.40 18.26 11.49
N ILE A 294 -14.51 17.07 10.88
CA ILE A 294 -13.40 16.35 10.27
C ILE A 294 -12.67 17.22 9.25
N ILE A 295 -13.42 17.82 8.34
CA ILE A 295 -12.89 18.68 7.27
C ILE A 295 -12.22 19.93 7.85
N ARG A 296 -12.81 20.57 8.88
CA ARG A 296 -12.16 21.69 9.55
C ARG A 296 -10.84 21.29 10.20
N THR A 297 -10.79 20.14 10.88
CA THR A 297 -9.56 19.60 11.48
C THR A 297 -8.50 19.37 10.41
N TYR A 298 -8.86 18.76 9.27
CA TYR A 298 -7.98 18.55 8.14
C TYR A 298 -7.42 19.86 7.58
N GLN A 299 -8.30 20.81 7.24
CA GLN A 299 -7.91 22.09 6.60
C GLN A 299 -7.08 22.99 7.51
N SER A 300 -7.32 22.94 8.82
CA SER A 300 -6.55 23.72 9.82
C SER A 300 -5.23 23.07 10.21
N ASN A 301 -4.91 21.87 9.71
CA ASN A 301 -3.75 21.06 10.13
C ASN A 301 -3.73 20.81 11.65
N SER A 302 -4.87 20.45 12.23
CA SER A 302 -5.02 20.38 13.69
C SER A 302 -4.73 19.01 14.30
N SER A 303 -4.59 17.94 13.49
CA SER A 303 -4.10 16.66 14.04
C SER A 303 -2.63 16.79 14.45
N VAL A 304 -2.19 15.96 15.42
CA VAL A 304 -0.81 16.03 15.95
C VAL A 304 0.23 15.94 14.83
N ALA A 305 0.06 14.96 13.93
CA ALA A 305 1.00 14.75 12.83
C ALA A 305 0.95 15.84 11.77
N GLN A 306 -0.25 16.35 11.41
CA GLN A 306 -0.36 17.48 10.48
C GLN A 306 0.29 18.76 11.06
N ASN A 307 0.06 19.01 12.35
CA ASN A 307 0.65 20.16 13.04
C ASN A 307 2.19 20.04 13.09
N ALA A 308 2.71 18.86 13.42
CA ALA A 308 4.15 18.61 13.41
C ALA A 308 4.73 18.82 12.01
N MET A 309 4.12 18.21 10.98
CA MET A 309 4.57 18.33 9.59
C MET A 309 4.63 19.77 9.10
N ARG A 310 3.66 20.58 9.51
CA ARG A 310 3.56 21.99 9.09
C ARG A 310 4.55 22.91 9.82
N ASN A 311 4.84 22.64 11.10
CA ASN A 311 5.54 23.58 11.97
C ASN A 311 6.97 23.14 12.32
N ILE A 312 7.32 21.87 12.15
CA ILE A 312 8.64 21.35 12.46
C ILE A 312 9.45 21.18 11.16
N PRO A 313 10.58 21.88 11.01
CA PRO A 313 11.45 21.73 9.86
C PRO A 313 12.03 20.31 9.75
N ILE A 314 12.30 19.87 8.52
CA ILE A 314 12.85 18.53 8.24
C ILE A 314 14.19 18.32 8.93
N ASN A 315 15.08 19.32 8.93
CA ASN A 315 16.39 19.24 9.60
C ASN A 315 16.28 19.00 11.12
N GLU A 316 15.23 19.52 11.79
CA GLU A 316 14.99 19.23 13.20
C GLU A 316 14.54 17.77 13.42
N MET A 317 13.71 17.24 12.51
CA MET A 317 13.32 15.83 12.54
C MET A 317 14.52 14.91 12.30
N VAL A 318 15.39 15.25 11.35
CA VAL A 318 16.65 14.52 11.09
C VAL A 318 17.53 14.52 12.33
N LYS A 319 17.75 15.67 12.95
CA LYS A 319 18.59 15.82 14.16
C LYS A 319 18.06 14.99 15.32
N LYS A 320 16.72 14.88 15.50
CA LYS A 320 16.09 14.17 16.62
C LYS A 320 15.94 12.67 16.35
N CYS A 321 15.67 12.27 15.11
CA CYS A 321 15.18 10.93 14.78
C CYS A 321 16.05 10.19 13.76
N GLY A 322 16.92 10.89 13.01
CA GLY A 322 17.78 10.29 12.00
C GLY A 322 18.93 9.47 12.59
N ASN A 323 19.48 8.58 11.79
CA ASN A 323 20.64 7.77 12.15
C ASN A 323 21.79 8.00 11.15
N PRO A 324 22.76 8.92 11.47
CA PRO A 324 23.83 9.29 10.55
C PRO A 324 24.86 8.18 10.29
N ASP A 325 24.81 7.07 11.04
CA ASP A 325 25.69 5.93 10.87
C ASP A 325 25.03 4.77 10.12
N SER A 326 23.78 4.93 9.69
CA SER A 326 23.02 3.88 9.04
C SER A 326 23.25 3.86 7.52
N MET A 327 23.58 2.67 7.00
CA MET A 327 23.73 2.40 5.58
C MET A 327 22.43 1.84 4.93
N ARG A 328 21.32 1.83 5.65
CA ARG A 328 20.02 1.35 5.13
C ARG A 328 19.54 2.26 4.02
N LEU A 329 18.99 1.66 2.97
CA LEU A 329 18.48 2.42 1.83
C LEU A 329 17.05 2.90 2.10
N PHE A 330 16.80 4.15 1.76
CA PHE A 330 15.46 4.76 1.79
C PHE A 330 15.22 5.59 0.54
N GLY A 331 14.00 5.57 0.03
CA GLY A 331 13.51 6.67 -0.79
C GLY A 331 13.39 7.94 0.09
N GLU A 332 13.78 9.11 -0.45
CA GLU A 332 13.76 10.35 0.33
C GLU A 332 12.38 10.66 0.92
N ARG A 333 11.31 10.44 0.15
CA ARG A 333 9.93 10.65 0.62
C ARG A 333 9.59 9.72 1.79
N ASP A 334 9.94 8.44 1.67
CA ASP A 334 9.66 7.45 2.72
C ASP A 334 10.47 7.74 3.98
N TYR A 335 11.70 8.23 3.81
CA TYR A 335 12.53 8.65 4.93
C TYR A 335 11.94 9.87 5.68
N LYS A 336 11.45 10.88 4.96
CA LYS A 336 10.77 12.03 5.57
C LYS A 336 9.52 11.60 6.35
N ASN A 337 8.74 10.65 5.81
CA ASN A 337 7.59 10.09 6.51
C ASN A 337 7.99 9.29 7.76
N PHE A 338 9.05 8.49 7.67
CA PHE A 338 9.60 7.76 8.80
C PHE A 338 10.07 8.69 9.93
N LEU A 339 10.80 9.74 9.60
CA LEU A 339 11.25 10.76 10.57
C LEU A 339 10.06 11.42 11.26
N LEU A 340 9.03 11.80 10.52
CA LEU A 340 7.82 12.40 11.08
C LEU A 340 7.10 11.46 12.05
N GLN A 341 6.94 10.20 11.69
CA GLN A 341 6.30 9.21 12.57
C GLN A 341 7.08 9.01 13.87
N LYS A 342 8.41 8.86 13.77
CA LYS A 342 9.28 8.77 14.96
C LYS A 342 9.20 10.03 15.81
N TYR A 343 9.16 11.21 15.18
CA TYR A 343 9.02 12.48 15.86
C TYR A 343 7.73 12.54 16.67
N CYS A 344 6.58 12.21 16.02
CA CYS A 344 5.26 12.26 16.65
C CYS A 344 5.09 11.27 17.81
N ARG A 345 5.79 10.13 17.80
CA ARG A 345 5.78 9.18 18.91
C ARG A 345 6.55 9.66 20.16
N GLY A 346 7.42 10.63 19.99
CA GLY A 346 8.16 11.26 21.08
C GLY A 346 7.45 12.48 21.68
N LEU A 347 6.27 12.84 21.17
CA LEU A 347 5.39 13.87 21.70
C LEU A 347 4.35 13.25 22.64
#